data_93e3222e62735e935f2c8110fd251e94
#
_entry.id   93e3222e62735e935f2c8110fd251e94
#
_cell.length_a   1.000
_cell.length_b   1.000
_cell.length_c   1.000
_cell.angle_alpha   90.00
_cell.angle_beta   90.00
_cell.angle_gamma   90.00
#
_symmetry.space_group_name_H-M   'P 1'
#
loop_
_entity.id
_entity.type
_entity.pdbx_description
1 polymer ?
#
loop_
_entity_poly.entity_id
_entity_poly.type
_entity_poly.pdbx_seq_one_letter_code
_entity_poly.pdbx_strand_id
1 'polypeptide(L)'
;MSKIKILIPVYNDWQSVFKLLENIDRGLDSWSPDVAHISVLIVNDSSTEERPINNFTFNSLKSIQVINMKENKGHARCIAAGLKHISENNDFDLVIPMDADGEDRPEELGILLCKAYELPDKVITANRIKRSEGFIFKFCYLAHKYLTIIFTGQSIKYGNYTCLPKFAVNQMINDSATWSSFSGSLAKTVREKDRTSISSTRGTRYFGPSKMSFINLIKHSLSIMAVFKTTLLIRSIIFLITYLFLIIGNISIITLIPILAVISMLISAMILSRRENMSEFNNSLENIQSIDKIK
;
A
#
# COMPACT_ATOMS: atom_id res chain seq x y z
N MET A 1 -23.74 13.91 -2.99
CA MET A 1 -22.45 14.04 -2.28
C MET A 1 -21.76 12.71 -2.28
N SER A 2 -20.52 12.66 -2.79
CA SER A 2 -19.73 11.41 -2.77
C SER A 2 -19.28 11.06 -1.36
N LYS A 3 -19.35 9.79 -0.99
CA LYS A 3 -18.90 9.26 0.29
C LYS A 3 -17.47 8.75 0.18
N ILE A 4 -16.54 9.45 0.81
CA ILE A 4 -15.11 9.16 0.75
C ILE A 4 -14.65 8.60 2.09
N LYS A 5 -13.95 7.48 2.06
CA LYS A 5 -13.31 6.85 3.23
C LYS A 5 -11.80 7.00 3.11
N ILE A 6 -11.18 7.72 4.04
CA ILE A 6 -9.72 7.69 4.21
C ILE A 6 -9.39 6.55 5.14
N LEU A 7 -8.52 5.64 4.72
CA LEU A 7 -8.13 4.45 5.47
C LEU A 7 -6.68 4.58 5.96
N ILE A 8 -6.48 4.61 7.28
CA ILE A 8 -5.19 4.88 7.90
C ILE A 8 -4.78 3.68 8.77
N PRO A 9 -3.78 2.89 8.39
CA PRO A 9 -3.19 1.89 9.27
C PRO A 9 -2.28 2.55 10.31
N VAL A 10 -2.30 2.08 11.56
CA VAL A 10 -1.43 2.59 12.63
C VAL A 10 -0.88 1.47 13.48
N TYR A 11 0.40 1.60 13.86
CA TYR A 11 1.06 0.81 14.89
C TYR A 11 2.08 1.66 15.64
N ASN A 12 1.80 1.94 16.93
CA ASN A 12 2.66 2.73 17.81
C ASN A 12 3.10 4.08 17.18
N ASP A 13 2.15 4.79 16.53
CA ASP A 13 2.42 6.09 15.89
C ASP A 13 1.19 7.02 15.95
N TRP A 14 0.53 7.07 17.10
CA TRP A 14 -0.68 7.85 17.31
C TRP A 14 -0.51 9.34 17.13
N GLN A 15 0.68 9.87 17.48
CA GLN A 15 0.99 11.29 17.30
C GLN A 15 0.95 11.68 15.83
N SER A 16 1.51 10.83 14.96
CA SER A 16 1.46 11.03 13.51
C SER A 16 0.03 10.97 12.98
N VAL A 17 -0.78 10.01 13.46
CA VAL A 17 -2.19 9.90 13.08
C VAL A 17 -2.95 11.18 13.40
N PHE A 18 -2.87 11.68 14.64
CA PHE A 18 -3.59 12.89 15.01
C PHE A 18 -3.11 14.11 14.22
N LYS A 19 -1.80 14.21 13.99
CA LYS A 19 -1.24 15.29 13.16
C LYS A 19 -1.74 15.24 11.72
N LEU A 20 -1.83 14.03 11.14
CA LEU A 20 -2.41 13.82 9.81
C LEU A 20 -3.89 14.21 9.77
N LEU A 21 -4.68 13.78 10.78
CA LEU A 21 -6.09 14.12 10.87
C LEU A 21 -6.32 15.65 10.95
N GLU A 22 -5.54 16.36 11.76
CA GLU A 22 -5.58 17.82 11.83
C GLU A 22 -5.30 18.47 10.48
N ASN A 23 -4.26 17.99 9.79
CA ASN A 23 -3.88 18.56 8.49
C ASN A 23 -4.95 18.27 7.43
N ILE A 24 -5.57 17.07 7.44
CA ILE A 24 -6.70 16.75 6.56
C ILE A 24 -7.87 17.67 6.87
N ASP A 25 -8.29 17.77 8.14
CA ASP A 25 -9.46 18.55 8.55
C ASP A 25 -9.32 20.03 8.14
N ARG A 26 -8.16 20.64 8.40
CA ARG A 26 -7.83 22.02 7.99
C ARG A 26 -7.76 22.17 6.46
N GLY A 27 -7.23 21.18 5.75
CA GLY A 27 -7.16 21.19 4.29
C GLY A 27 -8.54 21.16 3.64
N LEU A 28 -9.49 20.47 4.26
CA LEU A 28 -10.85 20.34 3.76
C LEU A 28 -11.61 21.67 3.80
N ASP A 29 -11.29 22.58 4.71
CA ASP A 29 -11.90 23.92 4.77
C ASP A 29 -11.63 24.74 3.50
N SER A 30 -10.51 24.47 2.82
CA SER A 30 -10.13 25.14 1.55
C SER A 30 -10.76 24.50 0.32
N TRP A 31 -11.33 23.29 0.44
CA TRP A 31 -12.04 22.60 -0.62
C TRP A 31 -13.54 22.91 -0.46
N SER A 32 -14.27 22.92 -1.56
CA SER A 32 -15.72 23.20 -1.52
C SER A 32 -16.40 22.19 -0.57
N PRO A 33 -16.89 22.62 0.60
CA PRO A 33 -17.39 21.71 1.65
C PRO A 33 -18.63 20.91 1.23
N ASP A 34 -19.28 21.32 0.13
CA ASP A 34 -20.54 20.73 -0.33
C ASP A 34 -20.38 19.54 -1.29
N VAL A 35 -19.15 19.15 -1.65
CA VAL A 35 -18.92 18.17 -2.71
C VAL A 35 -18.74 16.74 -2.17
N ALA A 36 -18.25 16.56 -0.92
CA ALA A 36 -17.91 15.25 -0.42
C ALA A 36 -18.16 15.06 1.08
N HIS A 37 -18.65 13.88 1.45
CA HIS A 37 -18.68 13.39 2.82
C HIS A 37 -17.39 12.61 3.11
N ILE A 38 -16.43 13.22 3.78
CA ILE A 38 -15.15 12.58 4.13
C ILE A 38 -15.21 12.02 5.54
N SER A 39 -14.98 10.71 5.64
CA SER A 39 -14.90 9.96 6.89
C SER A 39 -13.56 9.24 6.96
N VAL A 40 -13.04 9.04 8.16
CA VAL A 40 -11.78 8.36 8.38
C VAL A 40 -12.00 7.06 9.11
N LEU A 41 -11.38 5.99 8.62
CA LEU A 41 -11.25 4.70 9.29
C LEU A 41 -9.79 4.46 9.62
N ILE A 42 -9.46 4.42 10.90
CA ILE A 42 -8.15 4.06 11.41
C ILE A 42 -8.16 2.58 11.75
N VAL A 43 -7.18 1.82 11.29
CA VAL A 43 -6.99 0.42 11.69
C VAL A 43 -5.75 0.34 12.57
N ASN A 44 -5.97 0.14 13.85
CA ASN A 44 -4.93 -0.03 14.85
C ASN A 44 -4.47 -1.49 14.89
N ASP A 45 -3.24 -1.74 14.49
CA ASP A 45 -2.61 -3.07 14.37
C ASP A 45 -2.13 -3.59 15.75
N SER A 46 -3.02 -3.53 16.75
CA SER A 46 -2.69 -3.95 18.13
C SER A 46 -1.49 -3.17 18.69
N SER A 47 -1.56 -1.83 18.64
CA SER A 47 -0.54 -0.97 19.25
C SER A 47 -0.39 -1.28 20.74
N THR A 48 0.87 -1.32 21.21
CA THR A 48 1.22 -1.47 22.62
C THR A 48 1.23 -0.13 23.37
N GLU A 49 1.30 0.98 22.62
CA GLU A 49 1.19 2.34 23.14
C GLU A 49 -0.27 2.75 23.23
N GLU A 50 -0.65 3.33 24.37
CA GLU A 50 -1.99 3.87 24.55
C GLU A 50 -2.26 5.03 23.58
N ARG A 51 -3.50 5.08 23.08
CA ARG A 51 -3.96 6.20 22.25
C ARG A 51 -4.07 7.44 23.15
N PRO A 52 -3.30 8.52 22.88
CA PRO A 52 -3.38 9.75 23.65
C PRO A 52 -4.75 10.43 23.49
N ILE A 53 -5.15 11.19 24.51
CA ILE A 53 -6.32 12.06 24.43
C ILE A 53 -6.01 13.16 23.40
N ASN A 54 -6.88 13.31 22.43
CA ASN A 54 -6.76 14.36 21.44
C ASN A 54 -7.72 15.51 21.81
N ASN A 55 -7.17 16.72 21.96
CA ASN A 55 -7.93 17.93 22.27
C ASN A 55 -8.34 18.74 21.03
N PHE A 56 -7.98 18.28 19.84
CA PHE A 56 -8.35 18.95 18.59
C PHE A 56 -9.82 18.69 18.24
N THR A 57 -10.55 19.76 17.91
CA THR A 57 -11.93 19.64 17.43
C THR A 57 -11.92 19.55 15.93
N PHE A 58 -12.34 18.40 15.38
CA PHE A 58 -12.48 18.20 13.95
C PHE A 58 -13.81 18.82 13.47
N ASN A 59 -13.76 19.73 12.50
CA ASN A 59 -14.92 20.44 11.98
C ASN A 59 -15.40 19.86 10.65
N SER A 60 -14.49 19.60 9.72
CA SER A 60 -14.76 19.24 8.34
C SER A 60 -14.91 17.75 8.12
N LEU A 61 -14.17 16.91 8.87
CA LEU A 61 -14.36 15.45 8.86
C LEU A 61 -15.72 15.06 9.45
N LYS A 62 -16.48 14.21 8.75
CA LYS A 62 -17.82 13.80 9.17
C LYS A 62 -17.82 12.75 10.29
N SER A 63 -16.89 11.81 10.23
CA SER A 63 -16.72 10.80 11.29
C SER A 63 -15.29 10.28 11.30
N ILE A 64 -14.83 9.86 12.48
CA ILE A 64 -13.54 9.24 12.68
C ILE A 64 -13.76 7.99 13.53
N GLN A 65 -13.49 6.83 12.96
CA GLN A 65 -13.62 5.53 13.62
C GLN A 65 -12.25 4.86 13.74
N VAL A 66 -12.06 4.11 14.82
CA VAL A 66 -10.86 3.30 15.05
C VAL A 66 -11.28 1.85 15.22
N ILE A 67 -10.76 0.99 14.38
CA ILE A 67 -10.81 -0.47 14.55
C ILE A 67 -9.57 -0.87 15.31
N ASN A 68 -9.71 -1.46 16.50
CA ASN A 68 -8.62 -2.04 17.25
C ASN A 68 -8.54 -3.54 16.94
N MET A 69 -7.40 -3.98 16.39
CA MET A 69 -7.15 -5.40 16.11
C MET A 69 -6.65 -6.12 17.37
N LYS A 70 -7.00 -7.39 17.55
CA LYS A 70 -6.54 -8.24 18.67
C LYS A 70 -5.03 -8.52 18.58
N GLU A 71 -4.52 -8.68 17.36
CA GLU A 71 -3.15 -9.07 17.08
C GLU A 71 -2.54 -8.23 15.98
N ASN A 72 -1.23 -7.94 16.10
CA ASN A 72 -0.46 -7.30 15.04
C ASN A 72 -0.24 -8.27 13.87
N LYS A 73 -0.81 -7.94 12.72
CA LYS A 73 -0.67 -8.72 11.47
C LYS A 73 0.18 -7.99 10.43
N GLY A 74 0.52 -6.74 10.66
CA GLY A 74 1.35 -5.91 9.83
C GLY A 74 0.56 -5.03 8.85
N HIS A 75 1.22 -3.98 8.42
CA HIS A 75 0.67 -2.85 7.66
C HIS A 75 -0.22 -3.24 6.46
N ALA A 76 0.24 -4.15 5.58
CA ALA A 76 -0.55 -4.56 4.42
C ALA A 76 -1.88 -5.22 4.80
N ARG A 77 -1.87 -6.02 5.88
CA ARG A 77 -3.06 -6.70 6.40
C ARG A 77 -4.03 -5.74 7.07
N CYS A 78 -3.53 -4.69 7.70
CA CYS A 78 -4.38 -3.61 8.22
C CYS A 78 -5.15 -2.91 7.11
N ILE A 79 -4.47 -2.55 6.02
CA ILE A 79 -5.14 -1.97 4.85
C ILE A 79 -6.16 -2.95 4.28
N ALA A 80 -5.81 -4.22 4.12
CA ALA A 80 -6.71 -5.24 3.58
C ALA A 80 -7.96 -5.44 4.46
N ALA A 81 -7.79 -5.56 5.79
CA ALA A 81 -8.91 -5.66 6.73
C ALA A 81 -9.79 -4.40 6.70
N GLY A 82 -9.17 -3.21 6.63
CA GLY A 82 -9.90 -1.96 6.50
C GLY A 82 -10.71 -1.86 5.21
N LEU A 83 -10.14 -2.26 4.06
CA LEU A 83 -10.85 -2.32 2.77
C LEU A 83 -12.04 -3.28 2.85
N LYS A 84 -11.85 -4.45 3.47
CA LYS A 84 -12.91 -5.43 3.66
C LYS A 84 -14.03 -4.86 4.54
N HIS A 85 -13.70 -4.27 5.70
CA HIS A 85 -14.68 -3.65 6.59
C HIS A 85 -15.48 -2.55 5.90
N ILE A 86 -14.82 -1.67 5.13
CA ILE A 86 -15.48 -0.61 4.35
C ILE A 86 -16.43 -1.21 3.31
N SER A 87 -15.98 -2.27 2.63
CA SER A 87 -16.78 -2.91 1.59
C SER A 87 -18.02 -3.63 2.15
N GLU A 88 -17.90 -4.32 3.29
CA GLU A 88 -19.04 -4.99 3.94
C GLU A 88 -20.10 -3.99 4.40
N ASN A 89 -19.70 -2.81 4.91
CA ASN A 89 -20.63 -1.74 5.25
C ASN A 89 -21.25 -1.07 4.03
N ASN A 90 -20.64 -1.20 2.87
CA ASN A 90 -21.11 -0.75 1.56
C ASN A 90 -21.49 0.75 1.47
N ASP A 91 -21.06 1.59 2.43
CA ASP A 91 -21.37 3.02 2.53
C ASP A 91 -20.17 3.88 2.09
N PHE A 92 -19.77 3.74 0.82
CA PHE A 92 -18.68 4.50 0.23
C PHE A 92 -18.77 4.54 -1.31
N ASP A 93 -18.19 5.57 -1.90
CA ASP A 93 -17.95 5.68 -3.34
C ASP A 93 -16.44 5.53 -3.64
N LEU A 94 -15.60 6.14 -2.80
CA LEU A 94 -14.15 6.16 -2.94
C LEU A 94 -13.47 5.77 -1.63
N VAL A 95 -12.36 5.03 -1.71
CA VAL A 95 -11.47 4.74 -0.58
C VAL A 95 -10.07 5.25 -0.90
N ILE A 96 -9.44 5.93 0.06
CA ILE A 96 -8.08 6.45 -0.06
C ILE A 96 -7.24 5.93 1.11
N PRO A 97 -6.45 4.85 0.92
CA PRO A 97 -5.46 4.47 1.91
C PRO A 97 -4.34 5.53 1.98
N MET A 98 -3.96 5.91 3.20
CA MET A 98 -2.88 6.86 3.48
C MET A 98 -2.03 6.37 4.64
N ASP A 99 -0.71 6.54 4.54
CA ASP A 99 0.20 6.34 5.66
C ASP A 99 0.12 7.52 6.63
N ALA A 100 0.12 7.24 7.93
CA ALA A 100 -0.09 8.27 8.97
C ALA A 100 1.08 9.25 9.15
N ASP A 101 2.27 8.89 8.67
CA ASP A 101 3.53 9.52 9.05
C ASP A 101 3.84 10.86 8.37
N GLY A 102 3.00 11.32 7.45
CA GLY A 102 3.16 12.57 6.71
C GLY A 102 3.92 12.42 5.39
N GLU A 103 4.39 11.21 5.05
CA GLU A 103 5.00 10.98 3.74
C GLU A 103 3.97 11.02 2.60
N ASP A 104 2.74 10.61 2.86
CA ASP A 104 1.58 10.82 2.00
C ASP A 104 0.97 12.19 2.39
N ARG A 105 1.01 13.13 1.45
CA ARG A 105 0.69 14.53 1.70
C ARG A 105 -0.82 14.80 1.68
N PRO A 106 -1.42 15.25 2.78
CA PRO A 106 -2.84 15.58 2.82
C PRO A 106 -3.22 16.72 1.86
N GLU A 107 -2.27 17.64 1.55
CA GLU A 107 -2.49 18.73 0.61
C GLU A 107 -2.74 18.24 -0.83
N GLU A 108 -2.32 17.02 -1.15
CA GLU A 108 -2.53 16.42 -2.46
C GLU A 108 -3.88 15.68 -2.59
N LEU A 109 -4.64 15.52 -1.48
CA LEU A 109 -5.97 14.89 -1.51
C LEU A 109 -6.92 15.58 -2.49
N GLY A 110 -6.91 16.93 -2.54
CA GLY A 110 -7.73 17.67 -3.49
C GLY A 110 -7.45 17.34 -4.94
N ILE A 111 -6.17 17.28 -5.30
CA ILE A 111 -5.75 16.95 -6.66
C ILE A 111 -6.15 15.50 -7.00
N LEU A 112 -5.97 14.58 -6.04
CA LEU A 112 -6.34 13.17 -6.19
C LEU A 112 -7.86 13.01 -6.42
N LEU A 113 -8.67 13.72 -5.64
CA LEU A 113 -10.13 13.68 -5.75
C LEU A 113 -10.64 14.37 -7.01
N CYS A 114 -10.12 15.55 -7.37
CA CYS A 114 -10.46 16.20 -8.64
C CYS A 114 -10.24 15.25 -9.81
N LYS A 115 -9.08 14.55 -9.82
CA LYS A 115 -8.79 13.59 -10.88
C LYS A 115 -9.72 12.37 -10.85
N ALA A 116 -10.14 11.92 -9.66
CA ALA A 116 -11.10 10.82 -9.52
C ALA A 116 -12.50 11.21 -10.02
N TYR A 117 -12.92 12.45 -9.82
CA TYR A 117 -14.21 12.95 -10.35
C TYR A 117 -14.18 13.15 -11.86
N GLU A 118 -13.03 13.55 -12.45
CA GLU A 118 -12.86 13.60 -13.91
C GLU A 118 -12.92 12.22 -14.55
N LEU A 119 -12.45 11.18 -13.83
CA LEU A 119 -12.29 9.82 -14.34
C LEU A 119 -12.88 8.80 -13.35
N PRO A 120 -14.19 8.75 -13.16
CA PRO A 120 -14.85 7.97 -12.10
C PRO A 120 -14.64 6.45 -12.24
N ASP A 121 -14.37 5.97 -13.46
CA ASP A 121 -14.12 4.56 -13.77
C ASP A 121 -12.65 4.16 -13.69
N LYS A 122 -11.80 5.04 -13.12
CA LYS A 122 -10.35 4.76 -13.00
C LYS A 122 -9.86 4.87 -11.57
N VAL A 123 -8.90 4.02 -11.25
CA VAL A 123 -8.08 4.16 -10.05
C VAL A 123 -7.06 5.28 -10.28
N ILE A 124 -6.94 6.20 -9.32
CA ILE A 124 -5.97 7.28 -9.38
C ILE A 124 -4.84 7.00 -8.41
N THR A 125 -3.62 6.79 -8.91
CA THR A 125 -2.44 6.51 -8.08
C THR A 125 -1.58 7.77 -7.91
N ALA A 126 -1.05 7.99 -6.71
CA ALA A 126 -0.07 9.05 -6.46
C ALA A 126 1.35 8.52 -6.76
N ASN A 127 1.90 8.89 -7.92
CA ASN A 127 3.23 8.45 -8.35
C ASN A 127 4.30 9.39 -7.82
N ARG A 128 5.18 8.90 -6.95
CA ARG A 128 6.27 9.70 -6.36
C ARG A 128 7.33 10.06 -7.40
N ILE A 129 7.47 11.38 -7.72
CA ILE A 129 8.39 11.90 -8.73
C ILE A 129 9.78 12.24 -8.17
N LYS A 130 9.89 12.64 -6.90
CA LYS A 130 11.16 12.99 -6.26
C LYS A 130 11.43 12.09 -5.06
N ARG A 131 12.67 11.61 -4.95
CA ARG A 131 13.16 10.84 -3.80
C ARG A 131 14.36 11.56 -3.21
N SER A 132 14.26 11.92 -1.94
CA SER A 132 15.33 12.56 -1.15
C SER A 132 16.31 11.54 -0.54
N GLU A 133 16.19 10.27 -0.91
CA GLU A 133 16.94 9.16 -0.30
C GLU A 133 18.40 9.12 -0.79
N GLY A 134 19.30 8.60 0.04
CA GLY A 134 20.71 8.43 -0.28
C GLY A 134 20.98 7.51 -1.47
N PHE A 135 22.23 7.50 -1.97
CA PHE A 135 22.64 6.76 -3.17
C PHE A 135 22.32 5.26 -3.11
N ILE A 136 22.55 4.61 -1.97
CA ILE A 136 22.29 3.17 -1.77
C ILE A 136 20.80 2.85 -1.97
N PHE A 137 19.91 3.65 -1.37
CA PHE A 137 18.46 3.45 -1.54
C PHE A 137 18.00 3.67 -2.98
N LYS A 138 18.55 4.66 -3.67
CA LYS A 138 18.28 4.88 -5.10
C LYS A 138 18.70 3.69 -5.95
N PHE A 139 19.88 3.14 -5.68
CA PHE A 139 20.37 1.94 -6.38
C PHE A 139 19.47 0.73 -6.12
N CYS A 140 19.13 0.44 -4.86
CA CYS A 140 18.23 -0.65 -4.50
C CYS A 140 16.84 -0.50 -5.13
N TYR A 141 16.33 0.73 -5.19
CA TYR A 141 15.07 0.99 -5.89
C TYR A 141 15.15 0.72 -7.38
N LEU A 142 16.21 1.15 -8.06
CA LEU A 142 16.42 0.87 -9.48
C LEU A 142 16.55 -0.64 -9.72
N ALA A 143 17.33 -1.32 -8.90
CA ALA A 143 17.47 -2.77 -8.96
C ALA A 143 16.10 -3.47 -8.79
N HIS A 144 15.34 -3.10 -7.74
CA HIS A 144 14.00 -3.62 -7.53
C HIS A 144 13.07 -3.34 -8.73
N LYS A 145 13.05 -2.12 -9.24
CA LYS A 145 12.22 -1.73 -10.38
C LYS A 145 12.52 -2.60 -11.61
N TYR A 146 13.80 -2.75 -11.97
CA TYR A 146 14.17 -3.55 -13.13
C TYR A 146 13.93 -5.04 -12.91
N LEU A 147 14.24 -5.58 -11.74
CA LEU A 147 13.93 -6.97 -11.40
C LEU A 147 12.41 -7.24 -11.48
N THR A 148 11.60 -6.34 -10.95
CA THR A 148 10.14 -6.47 -11.03
C THR A 148 9.67 -6.47 -12.49
N ILE A 149 10.14 -5.55 -13.34
CA ILE A 149 9.78 -5.52 -14.76
C ILE A 149 10.24 -6.79 -15.49
N ILE A 150 11.49 -7.19 -15.29
CA ILE A 150 12.07 -8.35 -15.99
C ILE A 150 11.35 -9.64 -15.60
N PHE A 151 11.16 -9.88 -14.30
CA PHE A 151 10.68 -11.16 -13.81
C PHE A 151 9.16 -11.24 -13.65
N THR A 152 8.45 -10.11 -13.46
CA THR A 152 6.98 -10.11 -13.34
C THR A 152 6.27 -9.46 -14.51
N GLY A 153 6.95 -8.65 -15.32
CA GLY A 153 6.35 -7.85 -16.38
C GLY A 153 5.59 -6.62 -15.88
N GLN A 154 5.66 -6.31 -14.58
CA GLN A 154 4.89 -5.22 -13.97
C GLN A 154 5.76 -4.00 -13.70
N SER A 155 5.23 -2.81 -13.99
CA SER A 155 5.85 -1.52 -13.67
C SER A 155 5.04 -0.81 -12.60
N ILE A 156 5.37 -1.06 -11.33
CA ILE A 156 4.66 -0.49 -10.18
C ILE A 156 5.44 0.73 -9.69
N LYS A 157 4.83 1.93 -9.79
CA LYS A 157 5.45 3.22 -9.43
C LYS A 157 4.74 3.92 -8.27
N TYR A 158 3.73 3.27 -7.70
CA TYR A 158 2.86 3.79 -6.64
C TYR A 158 2.95 2.95 -5.38
N GLY A 159 2.64 3.56 -4.25
CA GLY A 159 2.47 2.92 -2.96
C GLY A 159 1.00 2.73 -2.60
N ASN A 160 0.67 2.98 -1.33
CA ASN A 160 -0.70 2.85 -0.81
C ASN A 160 -1.56 4.08 -1.14
N TYR A 161 -0.94 5.26 -1.29
CA TYR A 161 -1.65 6.50 -1.54
C TYR A 161 -2.29 6.49 -2.94
N THR A 162 -3.54 6.06 -2.97
CA THR A 162 -4.34 5.88 -4.19
C THR A 162 -5.80 6.16 -3.91
N CYS A 163 -6.53 6.68 -4.88
CA CYS A 163 -7.98 6.79 -4.83
C CYS A 163 -8.61 5.59 -5.54
N LEU A 164 -9.28 4.75 -4.77
CA LEU A 164 -9.91 3.52 -5.21
C LEU A 164 -11.42 3.72 -5.35
N PRO A 165 -12.00 3.67 -6.55
CA PRO A 165 -13.44 3.58 -6.72
C PRO A 165 -13.94 2.20 -6.28
N LYS A 166 -15.23 2.11 -6.01
CA LYS A 166 -15.90 0.94 -5.44
C LYS A 166 -15.60 -0.36 -6.19
N PHE A 167 -15.54 -0.32 -7.54
CA PHE A 167 -15.22 -1.51 -8.33
C PHE A 167 -13.83 -2.06 -8.02
N ALA A 168 -12.83 -1.18 -7.82
CA ALA A 168 -11.46 -1.58 -7.53
C ALA A 168 -11.35 -2.19 -6.14
N VAL A 169 -12.02 -1.61 -5.13
CA VAL A 169 -12.10 -2.19 -3.79
C VAL A 169 -12.70 -3.59 -3.86
N ASN A 170 -13.83 -3.75 -4.58
CA ASN A 170 -14.49 -5.04 -4.73
C ASN A 170 -13.61 -6.08 -5.45
N GLN A 171 -12.83 -5.69 -6.45
CA GLN A 171 -11.86 -6.60 -7.09
C GLN A 171 -10.75 -7.01 -6.12
N MET A 172 -10.21 -6.06 -5.36
CA MET A 172 -9.10 -6.30 -4.44
C MET A 172 -9.51 -7.20 -3.27
N ILE A 173 -10.68 -7.00 -2.64
CA ILE A 173 -11.09 -7.82 -1.50
C ILE A 173 -11.41 -9.27 -1.87
N ASN A 174 -11.62 -9.56 -3.13
CA ASN A 174 -11.85 -10.91 -3.66
C ASN A 174 -10.55 -11.61 -4.12
N ASP A 175 -9.38 -10.98 -3.94
CA ASP A 175 -8.08 -11.58 -4.28
C ASP A 175 -7.17 -11.68 -3.05
N SER A 176 -6.63 -12.88 -2.80
CA SER A 176 -5.75 -13.16 -1.67
C SER A 176 -4.45 -12.34 -1.65
N ALA A 177 -4.02 -11.82 -2.80
CA ALA A 177 -2.86 -10.95 -2.90
C ALA A 177 -3.01 -9.66 -2.07
N THR A 178 -4.25 -9.18 -1.86
CA THR A 178 -4.55 -7.99 -1.05
C THR A 178 -4.10 -8.19 0.40
N TRP A 179 -4.18 -9.42 0.91
CA TRP A 179 -3.70 -9.78 2.24
C TRP A 179 -2.18 -9.77 2.39
N SER A 180 -1.45 -9.83 1.27
CA SER A 180 0.03 -9.85 1.24
C SER A 180 0.65 -8.52 0.83
N SER A 181 0.09 -7.85 -0.19
CA SER A 181 0.67 -6.62 -0.76
C SER A 181 -0.40 -5.79 -1.44
N PHE A 182 -0.62 -4.57 -0.94
CA PHE A 182 -1.58 -3.63 -1.53
C PHE A 182 -1.23 -3.29 -2.98
N SER A 183 -0.02 -2.78 -3.24
CA SER A 183 0.37 -2.33 -4.59
C SER A 183 0.50 -3.49 -5.58
N GLY A 184 0.94 -4.67 -5.10
CA GLY A 184 0.97 -5.89 -5.90
C GLY A 184 -0.43 -6.35 -6.27
N SER A 185 -1.35 -6.39 -5.32
CA SER A 185 -2.76 -6.74 -5.55
C SER A 185 -3.43 -5.77 -6.52
N LEU A 186 -3.27 -4.46 -6.32
CA LEU A 186 -3.82 -3.45 -7.23
C LEU A 186 -3.31 -3.65 -8.67
N ALA A 187 -2.02 -3.97 -8.84
CA ALA A 187 -1.45 -4.24 -10.15
C ALA A 187 -2.01 -5.53 -10.78
N LYS A 188 -2.35 -6.53 -9.97
CA LYS A 188 -2.90 -7.82 -10.41
C LYS A 188 -4.38 -7.74 -10.74
N THR A 189 -5.17 -7.05 -9.91
CA THR A 189 -6.64 -7.07 -9.99
C THR A 189 -7.22 -6.01 -10.90
N VAL A 190 -6.58 -4.83 -10.98
CA VAL A 190 -7.03 -3.72 -11.82
C VAL A 190 -6.11 -3.58 -13.03
N ARG A 191 -6.69 -3.62 -14.24
CA ARG A 191 -5.93 -3.51 -15.50
C ARG A 191 -5.22 -2.16 -15.60
N GLU A 192 -4.09 -2.12 -16.28
CA GLU A 192 -3.29 -0.89 -16.46
C GLU A 192 -4.10 0.24 -17.11
N LYS A 193 -4.95 -0.07 -18.10
CA LYS A 193 -5.82 0.91 -18.76
C LYS A 193 -6.89 1.52 -17.85
N ASP A 194 -7.26 0.83 -16.76
CA ASP A 194 -8.25 1.28 -15.78
C ASP A 194 -7.59 2.02 -14.60
N ARG A 195 -6.28 2.30 -14.71
CA ARG A 195 -5.48 3.09 -13.78
C ARG A 195 -4.92 4.33 -14.45
N THR A 196 -4.83 5.41 -13.71
CA THR A 196 -4.10 6.62 -14.11
C THR A 196 -3.36 7.16 -12.89
N SER A 197 -2.56 8.20 -13.07
CA SER A 197 -1.76 8.72 -11.96
C SER A 197 -1.74 10.23 -11.93
N ILE A 198 -1.53 10.76 -10.72
CA ILE A 198 -1.07 12.12 -10.48
C ILE A 198 0.41 12.08 -10.09
N SER A 199 1.11 13.18 -10.34
CA SER A 199 2.45 13.40 -9.84
C SER A 199 2.36 13.77 -8.36
N SER A 200 3.08 13.03 -7.49
CA SER A 200 3.12 13.25 -6.06
C SER A 200 4.55 13.51 -5.59
N THR A 201 4.71 14.35 -4.60
CA THR A 201 5.98 14.60 -3.94
C THR A 201 5.94 13.97 -2.55
N ARG A 202 6.96 13.15 -2.21
CA ARG A 202 7.05 12.56 -0.87
C ARG A 202 7.14 13.68 0.17
N GLY A 203 6.24 13.66 1.14
CA GLY A 203 6.27 14.53 2.31
C GLY A 203 7.41 14.19 3.27
N THR A 204 7.57 15.01 4.29
CA THR A 204 8.46 14.74 5.41
C THR A 204 7.69 14.14 6.55
N ARG A 205 8.30 13.15 7.23
CA ARG A 205 7.68 12.56 8.41
C ARG A 205 7.42 13.61 9.47
N TYR A 206 6.27 13.50 10.13
CA TYR A 206 5.91 14.41 11.20
C TYR A 206 6.80 14.23 12.43
N PHE A 207 7.08 12.95 12.79
CA PHE A 207 7.85 12.62 13.99
C PHE A 207 8.83 11.48 13.72
N GLY A 208 10.02 11.60 14.25
CA GLY A 208 11.06 10.58 14.27
C GLY A 208 11.61 10.13 12.91
N PRO A 209 12.58 9.24 12.91
CA PRO A 209 13.14 8.67 11.69
C PRO A 209 12.23 7.59 11.09
N SER A 210 12.49 7.23 9.83
CA SER A 210 11.79 6.11 9.19
C SER A 210 11.98 4.81 9.99
N LYS A 211 10.85 4.14 10.30
CA LYS A 211 10.86 2.83 10.98
C LYS A 211 11.13 1.67 10.01
N MET A 212 11.29 1.93 8.70
CA MET A 212 11.53 0.91 7.69
C MET A 212 13.02 0.56 7.63
N SER A 213 13.37 -0.63 8.12
CA SER A 213 14.72 -1.18 7.97
C SER A 213 14.98 -1.62 6.52
N PHE A 214 16.26 -1.74 6.13
CA PHE A 214 16.67 -2.23 4.82
C PHE A 214 16.12 -3.64 4.53
N ILE A 215 16.12 -4.54 5.53
CA ILE A 215 15.55 -5.88 5.41
C ILE A 215 14.06 -5.83 5.13
N ASN A 216 13.33 -4.95 5.80
CA ASN A 216 11.90 -4.77 5.58
C ASN A 216 11.60 -4.20 4.18
N LEU A 217 12.46 -3.34 3.65
CA LEU A 217 12.37 -2.86 2.28
C LEU A 217 12.53 -3.99 1.26
N ILE A 218 13.52 -4.89 1.46
CA ILE A 218 13.70 -6.08 0.61
C ILE A 218 12.48 -7.01 0.71
N LYS A 219 12.00 -7.29 1.93
CA LYS A 219 10.79 -8.12 2.14
C LYS A 219 9.56 -7.52 1.44
N HIS A 220 9.38 -6.21 1.54
CA HIS A 220 8.29 -5.52 0.86
C HIS A 220 8.40 -5.65 -0.67
N SER A 221 9.60 -5.45 -1.23
CA SER A 221 9.86 -5.62 -2.65
C SER A 221 9.58 -7.04 -3.14
N LEU A 222 10.05 -8.04 -2.40
CA LEU A 222 9.80 -9.45 -2.72
C LEU A 222 8.33 -9.84 -2.54
N SER A 223 7.61 -9.24 -1.58
CA SER A 223 6.16 -9.46 -1.41
C SER A 223 5.37 -8.97 -2.61
N ILE A 224 5.76 -7.85 -3.23
CA ILE A 224 5.16 -7.38 -4.49
C ILE A 224 5.39 -8.39 -5.62
N MET A 225 6.63 -8.88 -5.76
CA MET A 225 6.97 -9.87 -6.80
C MET A 225 6.27 -11.21 -6.57
N ALA A 226 6.08 -11.63 -5.32
CA ALA A 226 5.43 -12.86 -4.92
C ALA A 226 3.96 -12.95 -5.38
N VAL A 227 3.28 -11.81 -5.51
CA VAL A 227 1.91 -11.73 -6.07
C VAL A 227 1.86 -12.28 -7.50
N PHE A 228 2.95 -12.17 -8.25
CA PHE A 228 3.07 -12.65 -9.63
C PHE A 228 3.85 -13.96 -9.72
N LYS A 229 3.73 -14.85 -8.73
CA LYS A 229 4.54 -16.07 -8.55
C LYS A 229 4.63 -16.94 -9.80
N THR A 230 3.56 -17.11 -10.55
CA THR A 230 3.54 -17.93 -11.79
C THR A 230 4.41 -17.29 -12.87
N THR A 231 4.22 -16.00 -13.14
CA THR A 231 5.02 -15.26 -14.13
C THR A 231 6.49 -15.17 -13.70
N LEU A 232 6.72 -14.92 -12.42
CA LEU A 232 8.05 -14.91 -11.81
C LEU A 232 8.76 -16.25 -12.03
N LEU A 233 8.10 -17.36 -11.75
CA LEU A 233 8.65 -18.72 -11.93
C LEU A 233 9.02 -18.97 -13.41
N ILE A 234 8.07 -18.75 -14.33
CA ILE A 234 8.29 -19.00 -15.75
C ILE A 234 9.47 -18.17 -16.29
N ARG A 235 9.49 -16.86 -16.01
CA ARG A 235 10.56 -15.98 -16.47
C ARG A 235 11.89 -16.26 -15.82
N SER A 236 11.92 -16.69 -14.55
CA SER A 236 13.15 -17.13 -13.90
C SER A 236 13.71 -18.39 -14.53
N ILE A 237 12.88 -19.38 -14.87
CA ILE A 237 13.32 -20.60 -15.57
C ILE A 237 13.90 -20.25 -16.95
N ILE A 238 13.21 -19.41 -17.73
CA ILE A 238 13.68 -18.96 -19.06
C ILE A 238 15.04 -18.27 -18.89
N PHE A 239 15.17 -17.35 -17.93
CA PHE A 239 16.42 -16.66 -17.66
C PHE A 239 17.53 -17.64 -17.30
N LEU A 240 17.29 -18.58 -16.39
CA LEU A 240 18.29 -19.56 -15.96
C LEU A 240 18.78 -20.45 -17.12
N ILE A 241 17.84 -20.96 -17.94
CA ILE A 241 18.20 -21.80 -19.11
C ILE A 241 19.04 -20.97 -20.11
N THR A 242 18.57 -19.77 -20.47
CA THR A 242 19.28 -18.91 -21.42
C THR A 242 20.65 -18.50 -20.92
N TYR A 243 20.74 -18.13 -19.63
CA TYR A 243 22.00 -17.72 -19.00
C TYR A 243 22.99 -18.87 -18.90
N LEU A 244 22.55 -20.08 -18.49
CA LEU A 244 23.39 -21.28 -18.46
C LEU A 244 23.96 -21.61 -19.83
N PHE A 245 23.15 -21.50 -20.89
CA PHE A 245 23.62 -21.70 -22.26
C PHE A 245 24.73 -20.72 -22.65
N LEU A 246 24.62 -19.44 -22.23
CA LEU A 246 25.62 -18.41 -22.51
C LEU A 246 26.93 -18.61 -21.78
N ILE A 247 26.92 -19.20 -20.58
CA ILE A 247 28.13 -19.37 -19.75
C ILE A 247 28.79 -20.76 -19.86
N ILE A 248 28.24 -21.69 -20.64
CA ILE A 248 28.65 -23.10 -20.68
C ILE A 248 30.14 -23.27 -21.00
N GLY A 249 30.75 -22.36 -21.77
CA GLY A 249 32.20 -22.36 -22.07
C GLY A 249 33.07 -21.59 -21.07
N ASN A 250 32.49 -20.89 -20.08
CA ASN A 250 33.19 -19.99 -19.16
C ASN A 250 32.61 -20.05 -17.75
N ILE A 251 32.43 -21.23 -17.20
CA ILE A 251 31.92 -21.42 -15.85
C ILE A 251 32.97 -21.00 -14.82
N SER A 252 32.61 -20.03 -13.97
CA SER A 252 33.44 -19.52 -12.87
C SER A 252 32.56 -19.14 -11.68
N ILE A 253 33.15 -18.90 -10.53
CA ILE A 253 32.41 -18.41 -9.35
C ILE A 253 31.66 -17.14 -9.68
N ILE A 254 32.25 -16.23 -10.46
CA ILE A 254 31.62 -14.94 -10.83
C ILE A 254 30.38 -15.17 -11.71
N THR A 255 30.45 -16.09 -12.68
CA THR A 255 29.33 -16.38 -13.58
C THR A 255 28.21 -17.18 -12.89
N LEU A 256 28.44 -17.78 -11.74
CA LEU A 256 27.42 -18.45 -10.93
C LEU A 256 26.63 -17.48 -10.04
N ILE A 257 27.16 -16.28 -9.74
CA ILE A 257 26.47 -15.30 -8.88
C ILE A 257 25.05 -14.95 -9.37
N PRO A 258 24.79 -14.62 -10.65
CA PRO A 258 23.44 -14.33 -11.14
C PRO A 258 22.47 -15.50 -10.98
N ILE A 259 22.94 -16.74 -11.16
CA ILE A 259 22.13 -17.95 -10.98
C ILE A 259 21.68 -18.05 -9.53
N LEU A 260 22.62 -17.97 -8.59
CA LEU A 260 22.33 -18.03 -7.15
C LEU A 260 21.40 -16.90 -6.70
N ALA A 261 21.60 -15.69 -7.24
CA ALA A 261 20.75 -14.54 -6.95
C ALA A 261 19.31 -14.77 -7.41
N VAL A 262 19.09 -15.25 -8.63
CA VAL A 262 17.75 -15.54 -9.16
C VAL A 262 17.09 -16.69 -8.40
N ILE A 263 17.81 -17.76 -8.07
CA ILE A 263 17.28 -18.86 -7.27
C ILE A 263 16.89 -18.38 -5.88
N SER A 264 17.75 -17.61 -5.21
CA SER A 264 17.46 -17.03 -3.89
C SER A 264 16.24 -16.11 -3.91
N MET A 265 16.14 -15.24 -4.93
CA MET A 265 14.98 -14.39 -5.15
C MET A 265 13.71 -15.22 -5.34
N LEU A 266 13.74 -16.26 -6.16
CA LEU A 266 12.61 -17.12 -6.44
C LEU A 266 12.14 -17.86 -5.18
N ILE A 267 13.06 -18.49 -4.43
CA ILE A 267 12.76 -19.17 -3.17
C ILE A 267 12.13 -18.19 -2.18
N SER A 268 12.72 -17.00 -2.00
CA SER A 268 12.21 -15.99 -1.09
C SER A 268 10.80 -15.51 -1.48
N ALA A 269 10.57 -15.27 -2.77
CA ALA A 269 9.24 -14.90 -3.26
C ALA A 269 8.21 -16.02 -3.07
N MET A 270 8.60 -17.28 -3.28
CA MET A 270 7.71 -18.44 -3.06
C MET A 270 7.35 -18.61 -1.57
N ILE A 271 8.30 -18.38 -0.66
CA ILE A 271 8.03 -18.36 0.79
C ILE A 271 7.05 -17.24 1.12
N LEU A 272 7.28 -16.03 0.59
CA LEU A 272 6.41 -14.88 0.84
C LEU A 272 5.02 -15.03 0.20
N SER A 273 4.89 -15.76 -0.90
CA SER A 273 3.59 -16.02 -1.52
C SER A 273 2.65 -16.84 -0.63
N ARG A 274 3.18 -17.58 0.35
CA ARG A 274 2.37 -18.28 1.37
C ARG A 274 1.57 -17.33 2.27
N ARG A 275 1.94 -16.04 2.28
CA ARG A 275 1.17 -14.99 2.98
C ARG A 275 -0.15 -14.66 2.30
N GLU A 276 -0.32 -15.03 1.02
CA GLU A 276 -1.57 -14.93 0.29
C GLU A 276 -2.54 -16.01 0.78
N ASN A 277 -3.18 -15.76 1.92
CA ASN A 277 -4.12 -16.69 2.54
C ASN A 277 -5.54 -16.10 2.49
N MET A 278 -6.36 -16.60 1.57
CA MET A 278 -7.73 -16.11 1.40
C MET A 278 -8.64 -16.47 2.59
N SER A 279 -8.41 -17.60 3.25
CA SER A 279 -9.18 -17.96 4.44
C SER A 279 -8.87 -17.00 5.60
N GLU A 280 -7.58 -16.70 5.86
CA GLU A 280 -7.19 -15.72 6.87
C GLU A 280 -7.73 -14.31 6.53
N PHE A 281 -7.73 -13.94 5.25
CA PHE A 281 -8.30 -12.68 4.80
C PHE A 281 -9.82 -12.62 4.99
N ASN A 282 -10.52 -13.69 4.65
CA ASN A 282 -11.97 -13.74 4.83
C ASN A 282 -12.38 -13.64 6.30
N ASN A 283 -11.58 -14.19 7.20
CA ASN A 283 -11.82 -14.15 8.65
C ASN A 283 -11.13 -12.95 9.33
N SER A 284 -10.56 -12.02 8.56
CA SER A 284 -9.77 -10.90 9.11
C SER A 284 -10.56 -10.01 10.07
N LEU A 285 -11.87 -9.87 9.85
CA LEU A 285 -12.72 -9.05 10.73
C LEU A 285 -13.02 -9.72 12.08
N GLU A 286 -12.84 -11.03 12.21
CA GLU A 286 -12.91 -11.73 13.51
C GLU A 286 -11.75 -11.34 14.44
N ASN A 287 -10.66 -10.79 13.88
CA ASN A 287 -9.55 -10.22 14.64
C ASN A 287 -9.84 -8.81 15.18
N ILE A 288 -11.03 -8.27 15.00
CA ILE A 288 -11.42 -6.99 15.57
C ILE A 288 -11.73 -7.22 17.05
N GLN A 289 -11.08 -6.41 17.92
CA GLN A 289 -11.32 -6.39 19.37
C GLN A 289 -12.43 -5.40 19.72
N SER A 290 -12.33 -4.18 19.21
CA SER A 290 -13.30 -3.11 19.42
C SER A 290 -13.33 -2.14 18.25
N ILE A 291 -14.43 -1.38 18.16
CA ILE A 291 -14.57 -0.26 17.24
C ILE A 291 -14.94 0.97 18.07
N ASP A 292 -14.05 1.95 18.09
CA ASP A 292 -14.22 3.18 18.85
C ASP A 292 -14.60 4.32 17.88
N LYS A 293 -15.33 5.31 18.38
CA LYS A 293 -15.58 6.58 17.70
C LYS A 293 -14.75 7.67 18.35
N ILE A 294 -14.02 8.45 17.54
CA ILE A 294 -13.37 9.70 17.95
C ILE A 294 -14.28 10.88 17.62
N LYS A 295 -15.00 10.80 16.51
CA LYS A 295 -16.01 11.77 16.08
C LYS A 295 -17.22 11.07 15.45
#